data_e7b9c1bbb7653ea290ea3572674a78e5
#
_entry.id   e7b9c1bbb7653ea290ea3572674a78e5
#
_cell.length_a   1.000
_cell.length_b   1.000
_cell.length_c   1.000
_cell.angle_alpha   90.00
_cell.angle_beta   90.00
_cell.angle_gamma   90.00
#
_symmetry.space_group_name_H-M   'P 1'
#
loop_
_entity.id
_entity.type
_entity.pdbx_description
1 polymer ?
#
loop_
_entity_poly.entity_id
_entity_poly.type
_entity_poly.pdbx_seq_one_letter_code
_entity_poly.pdbx_strand_id
1 'polypeptide(L)'
;MSALEHEVASQPQMWRTAAAMGAEAREALPAAGARIAVVGCGTSWFMAQSVAALREAGGLGETDAFTPTEMPPGRRYDAVVVISRSGTTTEIVRALRAVPPGTPTVAISAVPHSPVVEAAGSSILLESADEQSVVQTRFATTALALFRASFGEDLRPAIADAERALTEPLPFDPVAFEHFVFLGRGWTIGLANEAALKLREACQAWTEAYPAMEYRHGPISVAEPHSVVWSLGEAAPELLEQVAQTGATVVAGELDPMAELVRVHRVAGLLAEAKGLDPDRPRHLTRSVVLQS
;
A
#
# COMPACT_ATOMS: atom_id res chain seq x y z
N MET A 1 -14.84 16.89 9.07
CA MET A 1 -13.86 16.17 8.21
C MET A 1 -12.77 15.64 9.11
N SER A 2 -12.60 14.32 9.17
CA SER A 2 -11.53 13.65 9.93
C SER A 2 -10.16 13.94 9.31
N ALA A 3 -9.07 13.62 10.01
CA ALA A 3 -7.73 13.68 9.42
C ALA A 3 -7.62 12.70 8.25
N LEU A 4 -8.17 11.48 8.39
CA LEU A 4 -8.23 10.49 7.33
C LEU A 4 -8.87 11.05 6.06
N GLU A 5 -10.04 11.69 6.15
CA GLU A 5 -10.72 12.26 4.96
C GLU A 5 -9.88 13.33 4.26
N HIS A 6 -9.22 14.21 5.04
CA HIS A 6 -8.32 15.22 4.49
C HIS A 6 -7.11 14.57 3.79
N GLU A 7 -6.53 13.55 4.41
CA GLU A 7 -5.39 12.81 3.89
C GLU A 7 -5.74 12.05 2.61
N VAL A 8 -6.91 11.41 2.57
CA VAL A 8 -7.44 10.76 1.38
C VAL A 8 -7.64 11.75 0.24
N ALA A 9 -8.27 12.90 0.52
CA ALA A 9 -8.54 13.94 -0.49
C ALA A 9 -7.25 14.55 -1.07
N SER A 10 -6.16 14.55 -0.33
CA SER A 10 -4.88 15.13 -0.77
C SER A 10 -4.01 14.19 -1.63
N GLN A 11 -4.35 12.92 -1.78
CA GLN A 11 -3.51 11.92 -2.48
C GLN A 11 -3.13 12.33 -3.90
N PRO A 12 -4.03 12.84 -4.77
CA PRO A 12 -3.63 13.23 -6.12
C PRO A 12 -2.53 14.30 -6.14
N GLN A 13 -2.59 15.25 -5.20
CA GLN A 13 -1.55 16.28 -5.07
C GLN A 13 -0.22 15.70 -4.59
N MET A 14 -0.26 14.76 -3.66
CA MET A 14 0.96 14.09 -3.18
C MET A 14 1.61 13.25 -4.29
N TRP A 15 0.80 12.60 -5.15
CA TRP A 15 1.32 11.86 -6.31
C TRP A 15 1.95 12.78 -7.36
N ARG A 16 1.44 14.01 -7.55
CA ARG A 16 2.12 15.04 -8.39
C ARG A 16 3.49 15.39 -7.83
N THR A 17 3.57 15.57 -6.51
CA THR A 17 4.85 15.84 -5.84
C THR A 17 5.82 14.67 -6.04
N ALA A 18 5.39 13.44 -5.82
CA ALA A 18 6.19 12.24 -6.03
C ALA A 18 6.65 12.09 -7.50
N ALA A 19 5.76 12.36 -8.45
CA ALA A 19 6.08 12.33 -9.88
C ALA A 19 7.18 13.33 -10.24
N ALA A 20 7.15 14.53 -9.68
CA ALA A 20 8.19 15.55 -9.88
C ALA A 20 9.55 15.14 -9.31
N MET A 21 9.56 14.31 -8.26
CA MET A 21 10.78 13.75 -7.63
C MET A 21 11.33 12.50 -8.35
N GLY A 22 10.62 11.97 -9.35
CA GLY A 22 10.93 10.67 -9.96
C GLY A 22 12.35 10.55 -10.54
N ALA A 23 12.90 11.59 -11.15
CA ALA A 23 14.26 11.59 -11.70
C ALA A 23 15.32 11.53 -10.58
N GLU A 24 15.18 12.36 -9.56
CA GLU A 24 16.08 12.40 -8.40
C GLU A 24 15.99 11.08 -7.60
N ALA A 25 14.78 10.58 -7.42
CA ALA A 25 14.56 9.29 -6.75
C ALA A 25 15.23 8.13 -7.50
N ARG A 26 15.23 8.15 -8.83
CA ARG A 26 15.93 7.13 -9.64
C ARG A 26 17.44 7.12 -9.38
N GLU A 27 18.06 8.28 -9.18
CA GLU A 27 19.49 8.38 -8.87
C GLU A 27 19.80 7.91 -7.43
N ALA A 28 18.89 8.14 -6.50
CA ALA A 28 19.05 7.79 -5.09
C ALA A 28 18.69 6.31 -4.79
N LEU A 29 17.87 5.68 -5.61
CA LEU A 29 17.46 4.29 -5.48
C LEU A 29 18.51 3.34 -6.10
N PRO A 30 18.54 2.05 -5.68
CA PRO A 30 19.46 1.08 -6.24
C PRO A 30 19.31 0.93 -7.75
N ALA A 31 20.45 0.87 -8.45
CA ALA A 31 20.52 0.78 -9.91
C ALA A 31 19.77 -0.43 -10.48
N ALA A 32 19.41 -0.35 -11.77
CA ALA A 32 18.87 -1.48 -12.51
C ALA A 32 19.87 -2.65 -12.53
N GLY A 33 19.37 -3.88 -12.42
CA GLY A 33 20.14 -5.11 -12.30
C GLY A 33 20.54 -5.48 -10.88
N ALA A 34 20.51 -4.55 -9.92
CA ALA A 34 20.82 -4.86 -8.53
C ALA A 34 19.75 -5.78 -7.92
N ARG A 35 20.17 -6.75 -7.13
CA ARG A 35 19.30 -7.56 -6.28
C ARG A 35 19.05 -6.83 -4.98
N ILE A 36 17.80 -6.49 -4.70
CA ILE A 36 17.45 -5.67 -3.53
C ILE A 36 16.41 -6.32 -2.62
N ALA A 37 16.41 -5.93 -1.34
CA ALA A 37 15.28 -6.14 -0.45
C ALA A 37 14.55 -4.83 -0.24
N VAL A 38 13.22 -4.85 -0.29
CA VAL A 38 12.35 -3.74 0.12
C VAL A 38 11.63 -4.16 1.40
N VAL A 39 11.78 -3.39 2.47
CA VAL A 39 11.35 -3.78 3.81
C VAL A 39 10.39 -2.76 4.39
N GLY A 40 9.27 -3.22 4.95
CA GLY A 40 8.25 -2.37 5.58
C GLY A 40 7.44 -3.13 6.61
N CYS A 41 6.64 -2.41 7.41
CA CYS A 41 5.67 -2.98 8.34
C CYS A 41 4.25 -2.58 7.95
N GLY A 42 3.28 -3.50 8.07
CA GLY A 42 1.87 -3.25 7.76
C GLY A 42 1.70 -2.69 6.35
N THR A 43 1.05 -1.53 6.23
CA THR A 43 0.86 -0.79 4.99
C THR A 43 2.16 -0.64 4.18
N SER A 44 3.27 -0.28 4.84
CA SER A 44 4.55 -0.14 4.15
C SER A 44 5.09 -1.45 3.59
N TRP A 45 4.79 -2.59 4.21
CA TRP A 45 5.12 -3.90 3.65
C TRP A 45 4.30 -4.23 2.41
N PHE A 46 3.01 -3.88 2.40
CA PHE A 46 2.18 -4.09 1.22
C PHE A 46 2.62 -3.20 0.05
N MET A 47 3.08 -1.98 0.33
CA MET A 47 3.74 -1.16 -0.69
C MET A 47 5.06 -1.78 -1.17
N ALA A 48 5.85 -2.38 -0.27
CA ALA A 48 7.06 -3.11 -0.65
C ALA A 48 6.75 -4.30 -1.59
N GLN A 49 5.66 -5.04 -1.37
CA GLN A 49 5.21 -6.10 -2.29
C GLN A 49 4.89 -5.55 -3.69
N SER A 50 4.18 -4.43 -3.76
CA SER A 50 3.85 -3.77 -5.02
C SER A 50 5.12 -3.29 -5.75
N VAL A 51 6.05 -2.66 -5.02
CA VAL A 51 7.34 -2.18 -5.56
C VAL A 51 8.18 -3.34 -6.08
N ALA A 52 8.27 -4.44 -5.35
CA ALA A 52 9.03 -5.62 -5.76
C ALA A 52 8.51 -6.17 -7.09
N ALA A 53 7.20 -6.39 -7.20
CA ALA A 53 6.58 -6.91 -8.41
C ALA A 53 6.72 -5.93 -9.60
N LEU A 54 6.56 -4.62 -9.40
CA LEU A 54 6.75 -3.60 -10.44
C LEU A 54 8.20 -3.57 -10.93
N ARG A 55 9.17 -3.61 -10.01
CA ARG A 55 10.58 -3.55 -10.36
C ARG A 55 11.02 -4.77 -11.15
N GLU A 56 10.59 -5.96 -10.76
CA GLU A 56 10.88 -7.20 -11.50
C GLU A 56 10.19 -7.23 -12.86
N ALA A 57 8.90 -6.85 -12.93
CA ALA A 57 8.17 -6.77 -14.19
C ALA A 57 8.80 -5.76 -15.17
N GLY A 58 9.40 -4.69 -14.65
CA GLY A 58 10.19 -3.71 -15.42
C GLY A 58 11.60 -4.18 -15.80
N GLY A 59 12.02 -5.39 -15.43
CA GLY A 59 13.35 -5.92 -15.70
C GLY A 59 14.48 -5.20 -14.93
N LEU A 60 14.15 -4.54 -13.82
CA LEU A 60 15.11 -3.74 -13.04
C LEU A 60 15.91 -4.55 -12.01
N GLY A 61 15.71 -5.86 -11.93
CA GLY A 61 16.47 -6.78 -11.09
C GLY A 61 15.63 -7.49 -10.02
N GLU A 62 16.17 -8.58 -9.47
CA GLU A 62 15.52 -9.36 -8.42
C GLU A 62 15.19 -8.49 -7.20
N THR A 63 13.97 -8.60 -6.71
CA THR A 63 13.49 -7.77 -5.61
C THR A 63 12.61 -8.57 -4.67
N ASP A 64 13.07 -8.75 -3.45
CA ASP A 64 12.31 -9.41 -2.39
C ASP A 64 11.62 -8.35 -1.49
N ALA A 65 10.37 -8.61 -1.09
CA ALA A 65 9.64 -7.78 -0.13
C ALA A 65 9.47 -8.49 1.21
N PHE A 66 9.88 -7.85 2.32
CA PHE A 66 9.83 -8.45 3.66
C PHE A 66 9.19 -7.54 4.70
N THR A 67 8.59 -8.15 5.72
CA THR A 67 8.57 -7.53 7.04
C THR A 67 9.96 -7.68 7.67
N PRO A 68 10.37 -6.75 8.56
CA PRO A 68 11.72 -6.77 9.13
C PRO A 68 12.07 -8.07 9.86
N THR A 69 11.08 -8.69 10.50
CA THR A 69 11.25 -9.91 11.31
C THR A 69 11.36 -11.18 10.46
N GLU A 70 10.89 -11.13 9.21
CA GLU A 70 10.85 -12.27 8.30
C GLU A 70 11.96 -12.21 7.23
N MET A 71 12.82 -11.19 7.28
CA MET A 71 13.96 -11.09 6.38
C MET A 71 15.00 -12.18 6.70
N PRO A 72 15.31 -13.11 5.76
CA PRO A 72 16.24 -14.21 6.04
C PRO A 72 17.67 -13.73 6.32
N PRO A 73 18.27 -14.07 7.46
CA PRO A 73 19.58 -13.51 7.89
C PRO A 73 20.77 -13.92 6.99
N GLY A 74 20.63 -15.00 6.22
CA GLY A 74 21.69 -15.49 5.34
C GLY A 74 21.62 -14.98 3.90
N ARG A 75 20.58 -14.22 3.55
CA ARG A 75 20.39 -13.72 2.20
C ARG A 75 21.21 -12.47 1.95
N ARG A 76 21.87 -12.40 0.79
CA ARG A 76 22.68 -11.24 0.39
C ARG A 76 21.94 -10.41 -0.63
N TYR A 77 21.99 -9.10 -0.44
CA TYR A 77 21.43 -8.08 -1.33
C TYR A 77 22.51 -7.05 -1.67
N ASP A 78 22.41 -6.49 -2.87
CA ASP A 78 23.26 -5.39 -3.30
C ASP A 78 22.85 -4.08 -2.61
N ALA A 79 21.58 -3.96 -2.20
CA ALA A 79 21.08 -2.86 -1.38
C ALA A 79 19.80 -3.25 -0.64
N VAL A 80 19.48 -2.51 0.43
CA VAL A 80 18.21 -2.63 1.17
C VAL A 80 17.49 -1.29 1.16
N VAL A 81 16.22 -1.29 0.77
CA VAL A 81 15.34 -0.13 0.82
C VAL A 81 14.31 -0.34 1.92
N VAL A 82 14.12 0.63 2.80
CA VAL A 82 13.08 0.56 3.84
C VAL A 82 12.02 1.62 3.62
N ILE A 83 10.76 1.28 3.86
CA ILE A 83 9.61 2.19 3.81
C ILE A 83 9.05 2.33 5.22
N SER A 84 9.06 3.56 5.78
CA SER A 84 8.56 3.81 7.13
C SER A 84 8.05 5.23 7.28
N ARG A 85 6.71 5.42 7.32
CA ARG A 85 6.11 6.76 7.47
C ARG A 85 6.68 7.52 8.65
N SER A 86 6.57 6.95 9.83
CA SER A 86 6.97 7.58 11.10
C SER A 86 8.48 7.65 11.30
N GLY A 87 9.23 6.77 10.63
CA GLY A 87 10.67 6.62 10.85
C GLY A 87 11.07 6.12 12.25
N THR A 88 10.11 5.66 13.08
CA THR A 88 10.36 5.28 14.49
C THR A 88 10.09 3.81 14.80
N THR A 89 9.64 3.02 13.84
CA THR A 89 9.33 1.59 14.03
C THR A 89 10.58 0.82 14.43
N THR A 90 10.57 0.24 15.62
CA THR A 90 11.73 -0.43 16.23
C THR A 90 12.26 -1.57 15.37
N GLU A 91 11.38 -2.37 14.77
CA GLU A 91 11.78 -3.50 13.93
C GLU A 91 12.53 -3.04 12.68
N ILE A 92 12.13 -1.94 12.04
CA ILE A 92 12.85 -1.35 10.89
C ILE A 92 14.26 -0.89 11.30
N VAL A 93 14.38 -0.19 12.44
CA VAL A 93 15.68 0.26 12.95
C VAL A 93 16.60 -0.93 13.23
N ARG A 94 16.05 -2.01 13.83
CA ARG A 94 16.82 -3.24 14.09
C ARG A 94 17.24 -3.93 12.79
N ALA A 95 16.35 -4.01 11.80
CA ALA A 95 16.68 -4.58 10.50
C ALA A 95 17.80 -3.80 9.79
N LEU A 96 17.73 -2.46 9.77
CA LEU A 96 18.80 -1.63 9.20
C LEU A 96 20.16 -1.87 9.88
N ARG A 97 20.16 -1.97 11.21
CA ARG A 97 21.39 -2.26 11.98
C ARG A 97 21.95 -3.67 11.76
N ALA A 98 21.11 -4.61 11.34
CA ALA A 98 21.50 -5.98 11.02
C ALA A 98 21.97 -6.15 9.57
N VAL A 99 21.81 -5.15 8.71
CA VAL A 99 22.33 -5.17 7.34
C VAL A 99 23.86 -5.28 7.38
N PRO A 100 24.48 -6.18 6.58
CA PRO A 100 25.93 -6.32 6.57
C PRO A 100 26.65 -5.00 6.26
N PRO A 101 27.76 -4.69 6.94
CA PRO A 101 28.55 -3.50 6.66
C PRO A 101 28.94 -3.39 5.18
N GLY A 102 28.79 -2.19 4.61
CA GLY A 102 29.09 -1.93 3.20
C GLY A 102 27.93 -2.18 2.24
N THR A 103 26.81 -2.77 2.69
CA THR A 103 25.59 -2.86 1.88
C THR A 103 24.85 -1.51 1.93
N PRO A 104 24.62 -0.84 0.79
CA PRO A 104 23.86 0.40 0.73
C PRO A 104 22.45 0.25 1.30
N THR A 105 22.00 1.26 2.04
CA THR A 105 20.62 1.30 2.58
C THR A 105 19.97 2.63 2.26
N VAL A 106 18.69 2.60 1.85
CA VAL A 106 17.89 3.79 1.52
C VAL A 106 16.62 3.77 2.35
N ALA A 107 16.31 4.86 3.04
CA ALA A 107 15.06 5.02 3.76
C ALA A 107 14.08 5.92 2.99
N ILE A 108 12.84 5.46 2.80
CA ILE A 108 11.71 6.28 2.36
C ILE A 108 10.90 6.62 3.61
N SER A 109 10.84 7.90 3.99
CA SER A 109 10.17 8.34 5.22
C SER A 109 9.48 9.68 5.05
N ALA A 110 8.48 9.96 5.89
CA ALA A 110 7.87 11.28 5.96
C ALA A 110 8.50 12.17 7.05
N VAL A 111 9.28 11.59 7.97
CA VAL A 111 9.82 12.30 9.13
C VAL A 111 11.34 12.42 9.01
N PRO A 112 11.88 13.64 8.75
CA PRO A 112 13.32 13.88 8.77
C PRO A 112 13.89 13.66 10.17
N HIS A 113 15.18 13.36 10.25
CA HIS A 113 15.89 13.12 11.51
C HIS A 113 15.27 12.04 12.42
N SER A 114 14.50 11.12 11.86
CA SER A 114 13.95 9.99 12.59
C SER A 114 14.97 8.86 12.75
N PRO A 115 14.82 7.98 13.74
CA PRO A 115 15.75 6.86 13.97
C PRO A 115 15.98 5.96 12.74
N VAL A 116 14.98 5.80 11.87
CA VAL A 116 15.11 5.05 10.62
C VAL A 116 15.97 5.81 9.61
N VAL A 117 15.75 7.13 9.47
CA VAL A 117 16.54 7.99 8.58
C VAL A 117 18.00 8.06 9.04
N GLU A 118 18.23 8.19 10.34
CA GLU A 118 19.58 8.21 10.92
C GLU A 118 20.33 6.87 10.82
N ALA A 119 19.59 5.75 10.82
CA ALA A 119 20.18 4.42 10.70
C ALA A 119 20.47 4.01 9.25
N ALA A 120 19.86 4.66 8.25
CA ALA A 120 20.07 4.38 6.84
C ALA A 120 21.27 5.13 6.27
N GLY A 121 21.88 4.61 5.20
CA GLY A 121 22.98 5.26 4.49
C GLY A 121 22.57 6.50 3.71
N SER A 122 21.31 6.50 3.21
CA SER A 122 20.68 7.64 2.54
C SER A 122 19.17 7.62 2.74
N SER A 123 18.49 8.72 2.41
CA SER A 123 17.03 8.80 2.55
C SER A 123 16.39 9.64 1.45
N ILE A 124 15.14 9.31 1.12
CA ILE A 124 14.23 10.14 0.33
C ILE A 124 13.08 10.52 1.25
N LEU A 125 12.87 11.82 1.41
CA LEU A 125 11.89 12.37 2.35
C LEU A 125 10.61 12.78 1.61
N LEU A 126 9.49 12.28 2.08
CA LEU A 126 8.14 12.60 1.61
C LEU A 126 7.39 13.39 2.69
N GLU A 127 7.99 14.48 3.19
CA GLU A 127 7.50 15.24 4.34
C GLU A 127 6.07 15.77 4.13
N SER A 128 5.75 16.23 2.92
CA SER A 128 4.39 16.70 2.58
C SER A 128 3.33 15.60 2.66
N ALA A 129 3.73 14.33 2.59
CA ALA A 129 2.85 13.18 2.68
C ALA A 129 2.71 12.64 4.12
N ASP A 130 3.30 13.29 5.13
CA ASP A 130 3.08 12.87 6.52
C ASP A 130 1.61 12.97 6.92
N GLU A 131 1.19 12.13 7.87
CA GLU A 131 -0.20 11.92 8.24
C GLU A 131 -0.41 12.11 9.75
N GLN A 132 -1.55 12.67 10.12
CA GLN A 132 -2.00 12.78 11.51
C GLN A 132 -2.79 11.55 11.95
N SER A 133 -3.58 10.98 11.03
CA SER A 133 -4.27 9.72 11.27
C SER A 133 -3.26 8.59 11.57
N VAL A 134 -3.66 7.69 12.47
CA VAL A 134 -2.91 6.45 12.70
C VAL A 134 -2.97 5.57 11.46
N VAL A 135 -4.13 5.50 10.82
CA VAL A 135 -4.37 4.77 9.57
C VAL A 135 -3.64 5.45 8.41
N GLN A 136 -2.70 4.76 7.80
CA GLN A 136 -1.93 5.29 6.68
C GLN A 136 -2.74 5.24 5.38
N THR A 137 -2.72 6.34 4.61
CA THR A 137 -3.34 6.42 3.28
C THR A 137 -2.41 7.10 2.29
N ARG A 138 -2.19 8.41 2.43
CA ARG A 138 -1.46 9.20 1.45
C ARG A 138 0.05 8.93 1.44
N PHE A 139 0.69 8.70 2.59
CA PHE A 139 2.12 8.38 2.60
C PHE A 139 2.42 7.11 1.80
N ALA A 140 1.65 6.06 2.04
CA ALA A 140 1.84 4.78 1.39
C ALA A 140 1.71 4.88 -0.14
N THR A 141 0.61 5.48 -0.61
CA THR A 141 0.38 5.64 -2.04
C THR A 141 1.36 6.64 -2.68
N THR A 142 1.82 7.66 -1.93
CA THR A 142 2.86 8.58 -2.39
C THR A 142 4.21 7.89 -2.53
N ALA A 143 4.57 7.01 -1.60
CA ALA A 143 5.79 6.20 -1.72
C ALA A 143 5.72 5.29 -2.96
N LEU A 144 4.58 4.62 -3.21
CA LEU A 144 4.41 3.81 -4.40
C LEU A 144 4.43 4.65 -5.69
N ALA A 145 3.82 5.85 -5.69
CA ALA A 145 3.88 6.79 -6.80
C ALA A 145 5.32 7.22 -7.11
N LEU A 146 6.14 7.48 -6.07
CA LEU A 146 7.56 7.79 -6.21
C LEU A 146 8.31 6.66 -6.93
N PHE A 147 8.09 5.41 -6.53
CA PHE A 147 8.72 4.25 -7.19
C PHE A 147 8.26 4.12 -8.64
N ARG A 148 6.96 4.22 -8.93
CA ARG A 148 6.43 4.18 -10.30
C ARG A 148 7.08 5.25 -11.18
N ALA A 149 7.15 6.49 -10.69
CA ALA A 149 7.80 7.60 -11.39
C ALA A 149 9.31 7.35 -11.58
N SER A 150 10.01 6.82 -10.57
CA SER A 150 11.43 6.50 -10.66
C SER A 150 11.72 5.38 -11.67
N PHE A 151 10.78 4.47 -11.89
CA PHE A 151 10.84 3.43 -12.92
C PHE A 151 10.49 3.96 -14.33
N GLY A 152 10.10 5.24 -14.44
CA GLY A 152 9.86 5.92 -15.71
C GLY A 152 8.40 5.95 -16.15
N GLU A 153 7.47 5.61 -15.27
CA GLU A 153 6.06 5.67 -15.57
C GLU A 153 5.53 7.11 -15.56
N ASP A 154 4.67 7.44 -16.51
CA ASP A 154 3.92 8.68 -16.53
C ASP A 154 2.69 8.56 -15.62
N LEU A 155 2.70 9.26 -14.49
CA LEU A 155 1.63 9.19 -13.50
C LEU A 155 0.44 10.12 -13.80
N ARG A 156 0.46 10.90 -14.88
CA ARG A 156 -0.67 11.80 -15.20
C ARG A 156 -2.01 11.08 -15.32
N PRO A 157 -2.11 9.90 -15.98
CA PRO A 157 -3.35 9.14 -16.01
C PRO A 157 -3.80 8.66 -14.62
N ALA A 158 -2.88 8.10 -13.82
CA ALA A 158 -3.18 7.64 -12.46
C ALA A 158 -3.66 8.77 -11.54
N ILE A 159 -3.06 9.96 -11.68
CA ILE A 159 -3.46 11.16 -10.93
C ILE A 159 -4.88 11.61 -11.34
N ALA A 160 -5.18 11.64 -12.64
CA ALA A 160 -6.52 11.97 -13.13
C ALA A 160 -7.56 10.97 -12.63
N ASP A 161 -7.24 9.68 -12.63
CA ASP A 161 -8.12 8.64 -12.08
C ASP A 161 -8.29 8.79 -10.56
N ALA A 162 -7.28 9.22 -9.82
CA ALA A 162 -7.42 9.49 -8.40
C ALA A 162 -8.36 10.69 -8.12
N GLU A 163 -8.35 11.72 -8.96
CA GLU A 163 -9.32 12.83 -8.89
C GLU A 163 -10.75 12.37 -9.16
N ARG A 164 -10.92 11.47 -10.14
CA ARG A 164 -12.20 10.81 -10.40
C ARG A 164 -12.63 9.96 -9.22
N ALA A 165 -11.73 9.16 -8.66
CA ALA A 165 -11.98 8.32 -7.50
C ALA A 165 -12.48 9.10 -6.29
N LEU A 166 -12.07 10.35 -6.12
CA LEU A 166 -12.51 11.23 -5.03
C LEU A 166 -13.92 11.81 -5.25
N THR A 167 -14.36 11.99 -6.50
CA THR A 167 -15.57 12.75 -6.84
C THR A 167 -16.71 11.90 -7.38
N GLU A 168 -16.40 10.83 -8.09
CA GLU A 168 -17.40 9.93 -8.64
C GLU A 168 -18.14 9.14 -7.54
N PRO A 169 -19.41 8.77 -7.76
CA PRO A 169 -20.13 7.88 -6.86
C PRO A 169 -19.37 6.56 -6.67
N LEU A 170 -19.48 5.98 -5.48
CA LEU A 170 -19.01 4.62 -5.25
C LEU A 170 -19.89 3.62 -6.02
N PRO A 171 -19.32 2.47 -6.45
CA PRO A 171 -20.06 1.49 -7.27
C PRO A 171 -21.13 0.73 -6.49
N PHE A 172 -21.19 0.89 -5.16
CA PHE A 172 -22.17 0.27 -4.27
C PHE A 172 -22.33 1.13 -3.00
N ASP A 173 -23.40 0.87 -2.24
CA ASP A 173 -23.57 1.44 -0.89
C ASP A 173 -22.78 0.59 0.13
N PRO A 174 -21.68 1.11 0.71
CA PRO A 174 -20.86 0.32 1.61
C PRO A 174 -21.57 -0.23 2.83
N VAL A 175 -22.58 0.48 3.33
CA VAL A 175 -23.29 0.10 4.58
C VAL A 175 -24.19 -1.13 4.40
N ALA A 176 -24.47 -1.52 3.14
CA ALA A 176 -25.27 -2.70 2.83
C ALA A 176 -24.46 -4.02 2.93
N PHE A 177 -23.15 -3.94 3.16
CA PHE A 177 -22.26 -5.10 3.10
C PHE A 177 -21.46 -5.28 4.39
N GLU A 178 -21.15 -6.54 4.71
CA GLU A 178 -20.43 -6.93 5.91
C GLU A 178 -19.08 -7.58 5.63
N HIS A 179 -18.90 -8.15 4.43
CA HIS A 179 -17.72 -8.87 4.01
C HIS A 179 -17.13 -8.28 2.73
N PHE A 180 -15.83 -8.01 2.74
CA PHE A 180 -15.12 -7.39 1.62
C PHE A 180 -13.90 -8.22 1.24
N VAL A 181 -13.84 -8.62 -0.01
CA VAL A 181 -12.72 -9.36 -0.59
C VAL A 181 -12.04 -8.50 -1.63
N PHE A 182 -10.72 -8.37 -1.53
CA PHE A 182 -9.92 -7.64 -2.48
C PHE A 182 -9.04 -8.59 -3.29
N LEU A 183 -9.08 -8.45 -4.60
CA LEU A 183 -8.33 -9.29 -5.52
C LEU A 183 -7.27 -8.46 -6.22
N GLY A 184 -6.06 -9.02 -6.36
CA GLY A 184 -4.97 -8.38 -7.07
C GLY A 184 -4.20 -9.37 -7.95
N ARG A 185 -3.45 -8.85 -8.92
CA ARG A 185 -2.55 -9.63 -9.78
C ARG A 185 -1.21 -8.90 -9.93
N GLY A 186 -0.10 -9.64 -9.83
CA GLY A 186 1.22 -9.02 -9.90
C GLY A 186 1.37 -7.95 -8.81
N TRP A 187 1.73 -6.73 -9.21
CA TRP A 187 1.95 -5.64 -8.26
C TRP A 187 0.69 -5.19 -7.50
N THR A 188 -0.50 -5.45 -8.03
CA THR A 188 -1.75 -5.06 -7.34
C THR A 188 -2.13 -6.00 -6.21
N ILE A 189 -1.42 -7.13 -6.00
CA ILE A 189 -1.58 -7.97 -4.80
C ILE A 189 -1.25 -7.18 -3.54
N GLY A 190 -0.20 -6.37 -3.57
CA GLY A 190 0.13 -5.46 -2.45
C GLY A 190 -1.00 -4.46 -2.17
N LEU A 191 -1.63 -3.92 -3.21
CA LEU A 191 -2.78 -3.02 -3.06
C LEU A 191 -4.02 -3.74 -2.50
N ALA A 192 -4.28 -4.99 -2.91
CA ALA A 192 -5.38 -5.79 -2.36
C ALA A 192 -5.19 -6.05 -0.86
N ASN A 193 -3.96 -6.40 -0.45
CA ASN A 193 -3.60 -6.56 0.96
C ASN A 193 -3.80 -5.26 1.75
N GLU A 194 -3.40 -4.12 1.17
CA GLU A 194 -3.56 -2.80 1.75
C GLU A 194 -5.03 -2.40 1.89
N ALA A 195 -5.84 -2.62 0.86
CA ALA A 195 -7.28 -2.38 0.87
C ALA A 195 -7.97 -3.14 2.02
N ALA A 196 -7.65 -4.42 2.16
CA ALA A 196 -8.15 -5.25 3.24
C ALA A 196 -7.71 -4.74 4.62
N LEU A 197 -6.44 -4.31 4.77
CA LEU A 197 -5.94 -3.73 6.01
C LEU A 197 -6.68 -2.43 6.36
N LYS A 198 -6.89 -1.54 5.40
CA LYS A 198 -7.55 -0.24 5.64
C LYS A 198 -8.95 -0.39 6.23
N LEU A 199 -9.76 -1.29 5.69
CA LEU A 199 -11.08 -1.53 6.23
C LEU A 199 -11.04 -2.18 7.63
N ARG A 200 -10.08 -3.08 7.87
CA ARG A 200 -9.88 -3.64 9.23
C ARG A 200 -9.53 -2.57 10.23
N GLU A 201 -8.58 -1.70 9.89
CA GLU A 201 -8.09 -0.65 10.79
C GLU A 201 -9.14 0.43 11.05
N ALA A 202 -9.68 1.04 9.99
CA ALA A 202 -10.55 2.20 10.09
C ALA A 202 -11.96 1.86 10.59
N CYS A 203 -12.53 0.76 10.13
CA CYS A 203 -13.95 0.45 10.36
C CYS A 203 -14.23 -0.95 10.90
N GLN A 204 -13.20 -1.72 11.30
CA GLN A 204 -13.33 -3.06 11.88
C GLN A 204 -14.18 -4.01 11.01
N ALA A 205 -14.06 -3.89 9.69
CA ALA A 205 -14.78 -4.74 8.76
C ALA A 205 -14.12 -6.12 8.65
N TRP A 206 -14.92 -7.14 8.29
CA TRP A 206 -14.40 -8.45 7.92
C TRP A 206 -13.88 -8.37 6.47
N THR A 207 -12.58 -8.59 6.31
CA THR A 207 -11.94 -8.39 5.00
C THR A 207 -10.91 -9.45 4.70
N GLU A 208 -10.81 -9.80 3.42
CA GLU A 208 -9.86 -10.75 2.87
C GLU A 208 -9.13 -10.16 1.66
N ALA A 209 -7.96 -10.70 1.33
CA ALA A 209 -7.22 -10.32 0.14
C ALA A 209 -6.53 -11.55 -0.46
N TYR A 210 -6.56 -11.66 -1.79
CA TYR A 210 -6.00 -12.82 -2.50
C TYR A 210 -5.37 -12.41 -3.82
N PRO A 211 -4.37 -13.17 -4.30
CA PRO A 211 -4.08 -13.22 -5.72
C PRO A 211 -5.34 -13.66 -6.48
N ALA A 212 -5.74 -12.91 -7.52
CA ALA A 212 -7.07 -13.07 -8.12
C ALA A 212 -7.39 -14.53 -8.52
N MET A 213 -6.42 -15.21 -9.15
CA MET A 213 -6.68 -16.59 -9.62
C MET A 213 -6.73 -17.62 -8.49
N GLU A 214 -6.12 -17.33 -7.34
CA GLU A 214 -6.15 -18.20 -6.14
C GLU A 214 -7.50 -18.15 -5.42
N TYR A 215 -8.29 -17.11 -5.65
CA TYR A 215 -9.63 -16.99 -5.04
C TYR A 215 -10.54 -18.19 -5.35
N ARG A 216 -10.38 -18.81 -6.54
CA ARG A 216 -11.12 -20.00 -6.97
C ARG A 216 -10.71 -21.29 -6.24
N HIS A 217 -9.56 -21.29 -5.58
CA HIS A 217 -8.98 -22.48 -4.95
C HIS A 217 -9.39 -22.61 -3.47
N GLY A 218 -10.63 -22.22 -3.14
CA GLY A 218 -11.24 -22.36 -1.82
C GLY A 218 -11.92 -21.09 -1.31
N PRO A 219 -11.26 -19.92 -1.30
CA PRO A 219 -11.81 -18.70 -0.68
C PRO A 219 -13.17 -18.27 -1.24
N ILE A 220 -13.45 -18.48 -2.52
CA ILE A 220 -14.76 -18.19 -3.15
C ILE A 220 -15.95 -18.88 -2.44
N SER A 221 -15.71 -19.94 -1.68
CA SER A 221 -16.76 -20.69 -1.00
C SER A 221 -17.49 -19.92 0.10
N VAL A 222 -16.93 -18.81 0.59
CA VAL A 222 -17.54 -17.94 1.59
C VAL A 222 -18.20 -16.70 0.99
N ALA A 223 -18.13 -16.54 -0.34
CA ALA A 223 -18.78 -15.43 -1.02
C ALA A 223 -20.30 -15.62 -1.03
N GLU A 224 -21.05 -14.56 -0.69
CA GLU A 224 -22.51 -14.57 -0.55
C GLU A 224 -23.10 -13.19 -0.92
N PRO A 225 -24.42 -13.00 -0.97
CA PRO A 225 -25.04 -11.72 -1.36
C PRO A 225 -24.62 -10.51 -0.52
N HIS A 226 -24.18 -10.69 0.73
CA HIS A 226 -23.64 -9.62 1.56
C HIS A 226 -22.12 -9.42 1.43
N SER A 227 -21.50 -10.06 0.44
CA SER A 227 -20.09 -9.90 0.11
C SER A 227 -19.89 -8.92 -1.05
N VAL A 228 -18.84 -8.12 -0.97
CA VAL A 228 -18.27 -7.37 -2.10
C VAL A 228 -16.94 -8.01 -2.47
N VAL A 229 -16.78 -8.39 -3.74
CA VAL A 229 -15.51 -8.85 -4.29
C VAL A 229 -14.99 -7.80 -5.26
N TRP A 230 -13.91 -7.14 -4.88
CA TRP A 230 -13.36 -5.99 -5.59
C TRP A 230 -11.99 -6.31 -6.19
N SER A 231 -11.88 -6.27 -7.51
CA SER A 231 -10.60 -6.42 -8.19
C SER A 231 -9.87 -5.07 -8.31
N LEU A 232 -8.66 -4.99 -7.78
CA LEU A 232 -7.77 -3.85 -7.94
C LEU A 232 -6.88 -4.08 -9.17
N GLY A 233 -7.35 -3.63 -10.33
CA GLY A 233 -6.75 -3.89 -11.63
C GLY A 233 -7.43 -5.03 -12.39
N GLU A 234 -6.75 -5.54 -13.40
CA GLU A 234 -7.31 -6.57 -14.28
C GLU A 234 -7.62 -7.88 -13.54
N ALA A 235 -8.83 -8.38 -13.73
CA ALA A 235 -9.23 -9.73 -13.35
C ALA A 235 -9.74 -10.48 -14.59
N ALA A 236 -9.54 -11.80 -14.60
CA ALA A 236 -10.07 -12.63 -15.67
C ALA A 236 -11.62 -12.59 -15.68
N PRO A 237 -12.26 -12.32 -16.84
CA PRO A 237 -13.73 -12.24 -16.92
C PRO A 237 -14.41 -13.49 -16.36
N GLU A 238 -13.87 -14.67 -16.61
CA GLU A 238 -14.40 -15.95 -16.14
C GLU A 238 -14.38 -16.06 -14.60
N LEU A 239 -13.41 -15.42 -13.94
CA LEU A 239 -13.38 -15.34 -12.47
C LEU A 239 -14.51 -14.44 -11.97
N LEU A 240 -14.69 -13.27 -12.58
CA LEU A 240 -15.75 -12.32 -12.19
C LEU A 240 -17.14 -12.93 -12.39
N GLU A 241 -17.36 -13.70 -13.46
CA GLU A 241 -18.59 -14.46 -13.70
C GLU A 241 -18.83 -15.52 -12.62
N GLN A 242 -17.78 -16.27 -12.24
CA GLN A 242 -17.89 -17.26 -11.17
C GLN A 242 -18.24 -16.63 -9.82
N VAL A 243 -17.63 -15.46 -9.52
CA VAL A 243 -17.96 -14.70 -8.31
C VAL A 243 -19.40 -14.21 -8.35
N ALA A 244 -19.87 -13.66 -9.47
CA ALA A 244 -21.24 -13.19 -9.62
C ALA A 244 -22.28 -14.32 -9.39
N GLN A 245 -21.97 -15.56 -9.74
CA GLN A 245 -22.83 -16.73 -9.49
C GLN A 245 -23.03 -17.05 -8.01
N THR A 246 -22.16 -16.57 -7.11
CA THR A 246 -22.34 -16.71 -5.66
C THR A 246 -23.38 -15.74 -5.10
N GLY A 247 -23.82 -14.77 -5.88
CA GLY A 247 -24.67 -13.66 -5.44
C GLY A 247 -23.90 -12.45 -4.89
N ALA A 248 -22.58 -12.55 -4.74
CA ALA A 248 -21.75 -11.44 -4.29
C ALA A 248 -21.76 -10.27 -5.29
N THR A 249 -21.64 -9.06 -4.76
CA THR A 249 -21.44 -7.86 -5.60
C THR A 249 -20.01 -7.86 -6.13
N VAL A 250 -19.87 -7.83 -7.45
CA VAL A 250 -18.58 -7.76 -8.14
C VAL A 250 -18.26 -6.33 -8.51
N VAL A 251 -17.09 -5.86 -8.12
CA VAL A 251 -16.52 -4.58 -8.56
C VAL A 251 -15.26 -4.86 -9.38
N ALA A 252 -15.34 -4.61 -10.68
CA ALA A 252 -14.17 -4.61 -11.55
C ALA A 252 -13.52 -3.22 -11.51
N GLY A 253 -12.23 -3.14 -11.21
CA GLY A 253 -11.51 -1.87 -11.19
C GLY A 253 -11.40 -1.30 -12.61
N GLU A 254 -11.89 -0.08 -12.81
CA GLU A 254 -11.86 0.64 -14.08
C GLU A 254 -10.82 1.76 -14.11
N LEU A 255 -10.33 2.16 -12.93
CA LEU A 255 -9.34 3.21 -12.75
C LEU A 255 -7.93 2.59 -12.60
N ASP A 256 -6.92 3.45 -12.61
CA ASP A 256 -5.59 3.02 -12.15
C ASP A 256 -5.72 2.31 -10.79
N PRO A 257 -5.04 1.18 -10.56
CA PRO A 257 -5.20 0.41 -9.32
C PRO A 257 -4.93 1.19 -8.03
N MET A 258 -4.05 2.19 -8.05
CA MET A 258 -3.86 3.08 -6.90
C MET A 258 -5.07 4.03 -6.72
N ALA A 259 -5.73 4.43 -7.79
CA ALA A 259 -6.96 5.23 -7.72
C ALA A 259 -8.14 4.39 -7.22
N GLU A 260 -8.21 3.11 -7.58
CA GLU A 260 -9.17 2.19 -6.95
C GLU A 260 -8.94 2.07 -5.43
N LEU A 261 -7.69 2.06 -4.97
CA LEU A 261 -7.38 2.09 -3.54
C LEU A 261 -7.87 3.39 -2.88
N VAL A 262 -7.88 4.54 -3.58
CA VAL A 262 -8.50 5.79 -3.07
C VAL A 262 -10.01 5.60 -2.85
N ARG A 263 -10.72 4.90 -3.75
CA ARG A 263 -12.13 4.54 -3.52
C ARG A 263 -12.31 3.68 -2.26
N VAL A 264 -11.41 2.72 -2.03
CA VAL A 264 -11.42 1.88 -0.82
C VAL A 264 -11.20 2.73 0.44
N HIS A 265 -10.30 3.71 0.40
CA HIS A 265 -10.10 4.64 1.52
C HIS A 265 -11.36 5.46 1.83
N ARG A 266 -12.13 5.86 0.82
CA ARG A 266 -13.44 6.51 1.01
C ARG A 266 -14.45 5.57 1.65
N VAL A 267 -14.52 4.33 1.20
CA VAL A 267 -15.36 3.28 1.81
C VAL A 267 -14.99 3.09 3.28
N ALA A 268 -13.71 3.07 3.62
CA ALA A 268 -13.24 2.93 5.00
C ALA A 268 -13.74 4.08 5.90
N GLY A 269 -13.67 5.32 5.42
CA GLY A 269 -14.18 6.50 6.14
C GLY A 269 -15.70 6.45 6.35
N LEU A 270 -16.45 6.17 5.28
CA LEU A 270 -17.92 6.07 5.34
C LEU A 270 -18.40 4.95 6.28
N LEU A 271 -17.76 3.79 6.24
CA LEU A 271 -18.08 2.69 7.15
C LEU A 271 -17.69 3.00 8.60
N ALA A 272 -16.59 3.72 8.84
CA ALA A 272 -16.22 4.16 10.18
C ALA A 272 -17.28 5.11 10.74
N GLU A 273 -17.72 6.10 9.96
CA GLU A 273 -18.78 7.04 10.33
C GLU A 273 -20.10 6.29 10.62
N ALA A 274 -20.54 5.41 9.74
CA ALA A 274 -21.78 4.64 9.90
C ALA A 274 -21.76 3.75 11.16
N LYS A 275 -20.58 3.27 11.57
CA LYS A 275 -20.38 2.46 12.79
C LYS A 275 -20.07 3.30 14.04
N GLY A 276 -20.01 4.64 13.93
CA GLY A 276 -19.64 5.53 15.05
C GLY A 276 -18.21 5.33 15.54
N LEU A 277 -17.29 4.94 14.64
CA LEU A 277 -15.87 4.73 14.94
C LEU A 277 -15.04 5.95 14.55
N ASP A 278 -13.93 6.16 15.26
CA ASP A 278 -12.95 7.19 14.93
C ASP A 278 -11.85 6.58 14.04
N PRO A 279 -11.84 6.86 12.72
CA PRO A 279 -10.84 6.30 11.82
C PRO A 279 -9.44 6.88 12.05
N ASP A 280 -9.31 8.04 12.70
CA ASP A 280 -8.02 8.65 13.01
C ASP A 280 -7.33 7.98 14.20
N ARG A 281 -8.12 7.31 15.07
CA ARG A 281 -7.65 6.62 16.28
C ARG A 281 -8.23 5.21 16.38
N PRO A 282 -7.83 4.31 15.48
CA PRO A 282 -8.34 2.95 15.46
C PRO A 282 -7.98 2.20 16.74
N ARG A 283 -8.87 1.30 17.14
CA ARG A 283 -8.72 0.51 18.37
C ARG A 283 -7.43 -0.33 18.33
N HIS A 284 -6.66 -0.31 19.42
CA HIS A 284 -5.42 -1.08 19.61
C HIS A 284 -4.24 -0.70 18.69
N LEU A 285 -4.34 0.39 17.93
CA LEU A 285 -3.26 0.85 17.07
C LEU A 285 -2.67 2.17 17.56
N THR A 286 -1.42 2.37 17.22
CA THR A 286 -0.68 3.60 17.44
C THR A 286 0.02 4.01 16.14
N ARG A 287 0.44 5.27 16.05
CA ARG A 287 1.13 5.79 14.86
C ARG A 287 2.35 4.96 14.43
N SER A 288 3.03 4.36 15.39
CA SER A 288 4.15 3.45 15.15
C SER A 288 4.32 2.46 16.30
N VAL A 289 4.87 1.29 16.00
CA VAL A 289 5.23 0.31 17.02
C VAL A 289 6.64 0.60 17.53
N VAL A 290 6.69 1.14 18.77
CA VAL A 290 7.96 1.37 19.47
C VAL A 290 8.05 0.37 20.62
N LEU A 291 8.87 -0.65 20.44
CA LEU A 291 9.09 -1.69 21.45
C LEU A 291 10.02 -1.16 22.54
N GLN A 292 9.61 -1.34 23.81
CA GLN A 292 10.50 -1.10 24.95
C GLN A 292 11.61 -2.16 24.90
N SER A 293 12.86 -1.72 25.06
CA SER A 293 14.06 -2.57 25.11
C SER A 293 14.13 -3.36 26.41
#